data_72408b8d9396a7c8dffe8835ea46f184
#
_entry.id   72408b8d9396a7c8dffe8835ea46f184
#
_cell.length_a   1.000
_cell.length_b   1.000
_cell.length_c   1.000
_cell.angle_alpha   90.00
_cell.angle_beta   90.00
_cell.angle_gamma   90.00
#
_symmetry.space_group_name_H-M   'P 1'
#
loop_
_entity.id
_entity.type
_entity.pdbx_description
1 polymer ?
#
loop_
_entity_poly.entity_id
_entity_poly.type
_entity_poly.pdbx_seq_one_letter_code
_entity_poly.pdbx_strand_id
1 'polypeptide(L)'
;MSELASEAMESEFGTVAGWTEEAVLALGPEHAVPAGCRGSGSEGALRWLADALAVRPGDRVLDSGAGVGGPAGWLAAERGVRPVCAEPMAPAVHASRTLFGLPAVVALSQALPFADGSFDAAWCLGVLCTTEEKGALLAELRRVLVDGGRLGLLVFIADEPLPPPLPEGNSFPSSAEVERLLKVAGFRITGTAEADLADNPPGWQQRADAVDAEVRRRHGDDPQWAQAQEQSQRVGRLLGSGSLRPRLISAVPT
;
A
#
# COMPACT_ATOMS: atom_id res chain seq x y z
N MET A 1 3.57 16.54 -11.18
CA MET A 1 2.22 16.53 -10.57
C MET A 1 1.96 17.91 -9.98
N SER A 2 0.76 18.50 -10.08
CA SER A 2 0.49 19.77 -9.40
C SER A 2 0.25 19.50 -7.91
N GLU A 3 0.65 20.43 -7.05
CA GLU A 3 0.43 20.37 -5.59
C GLU A 3 -1.06 20.17 -5.26
N LEU A 4 -1.95 20.87 -6.00
CA LEU A 4 -3.40 20.72 -5.89
C LEU A 4 -3.93 19.31 -6.20
N ALA A 5 -3.33 18.60 -7.14
CA ALA A 5 -3.73 17.21 -7.47
C ALA A 5 -3.28 16.23 -6.37
N SER A 6 -2.14 16.48 -5.72
CA SER A 6 -1.68 15.69 -4.58
C SER A 6 -2.58 15.89 -3.37
N GLU A 7 -2.90 17.15 -3.03
CA GLU A 7 -3.80 17.47 -1.91
C GLU A 7 -5.20 16.90 -2.10
N ALA A 8 -5.75 16.96 -3.34
CA ALA A 8 -7.06 16.39 -3.64
C ALA A 8 -7.07 14.87 -3.47
N MET A 9 -6.03 14.17 -3.93
CA MET A 9 -5.87 12.72 -3.77
C MET A 9 -5.76 12.34 -2.29
N GLU A 10 -4.94 13.05 -1.52
CA GLU A 10 -4.77 12.80 -0.07
C GLU A 10 -6.07 13.03 0.69
N SER A 11 -6.84 14.07 0.36
CA SER A 11 -8.15 14.33 0.96
C SER A 11 -9.15 13.21 0.66
N GLU A 12 -9.20 12.73 -0.58
CA GLU A 12 -10.04 11.62 -1.00
C GLU A 12 -9.68 10.32 -0.26
N PHE A 13 -8.41 9.94 -0.25
CA PHE A 13 -7.95 8.74 0.46
C PHE A 13 -8.23 8.80 1.96
N GLY A 14 -8.00 9.95 2.59
CA GLY A 14 -8.30 10.15 4.01
C GLY A 14 -9.78 9.97 4.32
N THR A 15 -10.66 10.55 3.49
CA THR A 15 -12.11 10.43 3.65
C THR A 15 -12.58 8.99 3.47
N VAL A 16 -12.14 8.31 2.40
CA VAL A 16 -12.50 6.91 2.14
C VAL A 16 -11.98 5.98 3.23
N ALA A 17 -10.80 6.26 3.82
CA ALA A 17 -10.27 5.50 4.95
C ALA A 17 -11.21 5.55 6.18
N GLY A 18 -11.73 6.74 6.52
CA GLY A 18 -12.72 6.89 7.60
C GLY A 18 -14.02 6.14 7.32
N TRP A 19 -14.54 6.25 6.09
CA TRP A 19 -15.75 5.51 5.69
C TRP A 19 -15.54 3.99 5.70
N THR A 20 -14.34 3.53 5.35
CA THR A 20 -13.96 2.12 5.41
C THR A 20 -13.97 1.62 6.86
N GLU A 21 -13.41 2.39 7.80
CA GLU A 21 -13.46 2.09 9.24
C GLU A 21 -14.90 1.95 9.72
N GLU A 22 -15.75 2.95 9.45
CA GLU A 22 -17.16 2.93 9.84
C GLU A 22 -17.91 1.71 9.30
N ALA A 23 -17.67 1.35 8.03
CA ALA A 23 -18.31 0.22 7.40
C ALA A 23 -17.84 -1.12 8.00
N VAL A 24 -16.54 -1.28 8.23
CA VAL A 24 -15.98 -2.48 8.88
C VAL A 24 -16.51 -2.65 10.29
N LEU A 25 -16.57 -1.57 11.09
CA LEU A 25 -17.13 -1.62 12.44
C LEU A 25 -18.62 -2.04 12.45
N ALA A 26 -19.37 -1.70 11.41
CA ALA A 26 -20.77 -2.09 11.28
C ALA A 26 -20.96 -3.54 10.80
N LEU A 27 -20.07 -4.04 9.93
CA LEU A 27 -20.20 -5.37 9.31
C LEU A 27 -19.52 -6.49 10.11
N GLY A 28 -18.45 -6.17 10.86
CA GLY A 28 -17.69 -7.11 11.67
C GLY A 28 -16.21 -7.21 11.25
N PRO A 29 -15.35 -7.66 12.19
CA PRO A 29 -13.90 -7.64 12.05
C PRO A 29 -13.36 -8.51 10.91
N GLU A 30 -14.10 -9.52 10.46
CA GLU A 30 -13.72 -10.39 9.34
C GLU A 30 -13.62 -9.65 8.00
N HIS A 31 -14.19 -8.44 7.91
CA HIS A 31 -14.15 -7.57 6.75
C HIS A 31 -12.90 -6.66 6.74
N ALA A 32 -12.21 -6.52 7.88
CA ALA A 32 -11.14 -5.53 8.04
C ALA A 32 -9.95 -5.76 7.10
N VAL A 33 -9.41 -6.99 7.06
CA VAL A 33 -8.25 -7.30 6.22
C VAL A 33 -8.59 -7.20 4.73
N PRO A 34 -9.69 -7.81 4.22
CA PRO A 34 -10.05 -7.67 2.81
C PRO A 34 -10.25 -6.22 2.36
N ALA A 35 -10.97 -5.43 3.15
CA ALA A 35 -11.20 -4.02 2.84
C ALA A 35 -9.93 -3.16 2.95
N GLY A 36 -9.09 -3.47 3.95
CA GLY A 36 -7.84 -2.74 4.20
C GLY A 36 -6.71 -3.07 3.22
N CYS A 37 -6.85 -4.07 2.38
CA CYS A 37 -5.86 -4.44 1.36
C CYS A 37 -6.12 -3.82 -0.01
N ARG A 38 -7.07 -2.91 -0.15
CA ARG A 38 -7.32 -2.22 -1.43
C ARG A 38 -6.09 -1.46 -1.90
N GLY A 39 -5.69 -1.68 -3.15
CA GLY A 39 -4.49 -1.06 -3.73
C GLY A 39 -3.17 -1.65 -3.25
N SER A 40 -3.19 -2.57 -2.28
CA SER A 40 -2.00 -3.19 -1.67
C SER A 40 -1.76 -4.63 -2.15
N GLY A 41 -2.49 -5.07 -3.17
CA GLY A 41 -2.38 -6.41 -3.76
C GLY A 41 -3.43 -7.38 -3.24
N SER A 42 -3.16 -8.67 -3.45
CA SER A 42 -3.96 -9.80 -3.00
C SER A 42 -3.30 -10.50 -1.81
N GLU A 43 -4.00 -11.41 -1.17
CA GLU A 43 -3.42 -12.24 -0.10
C GLU A 43 -2.24 -13.06 -0.61
N GLY A 44 -2.30 -13.59 -1.84
CA GLY A 44 -1.17 -14.26 -2.48
C GLY A 44 0.04 -13.36 -2.67
N ALA A 45 -0.17 -12.09 -3.04
CA ALA A 45 0.91 -11.09 -3.12
C ALA A 45 1.55 -10.81 -1.75
N LEU A 46 0.75 -10.66 -0.69
CA LEU A 46 1.24 -10.48 0.67
C LEU A 46 2.04 -11.70 1.15
N ARG A 47 1.57 -12.91 0.85
CA ARG A 47 2.25 -14.17 1.17
C ARG A 47 3.59 -14.26 0.47
N TRP A 48 3.63 -13.97 -0.85
CA TRP A 48 4.88 -13.96 -1.62
C TRP A 48 5.90 -12.99 -1.02
N LEU A 49 5.48 -11.77 -0.69
CA LEU A 49 6.35 -10.78 -0.06
C LEU A 49 6.84 -11.23 1.31
N ALA A 50 5.96 -11.73 2.18
CA ALA A 50 6.34 -12.21 3.50
C ALA A 50 7.38 -13.36 3.43
N ASP A 51 7.22 -14.27 2.46
CA ASP A 51 8.17 -15.36 2.22
C ASP A 51 9.50 -14.84 1.66
N ALA A 52 9.47 -13.96 0.67
CA ALA A 52 10.66 -13.34 0.07
C ALA A 52 11.45 -12.49 1.09
N LEU A 53 10.75 -11.82 2.01
CA LEU A 53 11.36 -11.09 3.13
C LEU A 53 11.82 -12.02 4.26
N ALA A 54 11.45 -13.31 4.25
CA ALA A 54 11.77 -14.29 5.27
C ALA A 54 11.53 -13.73 6.69
N VAL A 55 10.42 -13.02 6.89
CA VAL A 55 10.08 -12.43 8.19
C VAL A 55 9.83 -13.52 9.24
N ARG A 56 10.18 -13.24 10.48
CA ARG A 56 10.09 -14.17 11.61
C ARG A 56 9.20 -13.61 12.71
N PRO A 57 8.58 -14.46 13.52
CA PRO A 57 7.86 -14.02 14.70
C PRO A 57 8.72 -13.09 15.58
N GLY A 58 8.15 -11.92 15.89
CA GLY A 58 8.82 -10.89 16.68
C GLY A 58 9.64 -9.87 15.89
N ASP A 59 9.90 -10.06 14.58
CA ASP A 59 10.54 -9.05 13.73
C ASP A 59 9.72 -7.74 13.75
N ARG A 60 10.40 -6.61 13.78
CA ARG A 60 9.80 -5.29 13.62
C ARG A 60 9.69 -4.98 12.13
N VAL A 61 8.48 -4.82 11.65
CA VAL A 61 8.22 -4.56 10.22
C VAL A 61 7.57 -3.20 10.05
N LEU A 62 8.15 -2.34 9.23
CA LEU A 62 7.53 -1.09 8.82
C LEU A 62 6.58 -1.33 7.65
N ASP A 63 5.33 -0.88 7.77
CA ASP A 63 4.40 -0.71 6.64
C ASP A 63 4.34 0.79 6.29
N SER A 64 4.99 1.16 5.19
CA SER A 64 5.11 2.55 4.74
C SER A 64 4.08 2.86 3.67
N GLY A 65 3.18 3.80 3.97
CA GLY A 65 1.95 4.03 3.23
C GLY A 65 0.91 2.96 3.53
N ALA A 66 0.71 2.69 4.83
CA ALA A 66 -0.07 1.55 5.31
C ALA A 66 -1.57 1.64 5.03
N GLY A 67 -2.09 2.81 4.62
CA GLY A 67 -3.52 3.03 4.52
C GLY A 67 -4.22 2.71 5.84
N VAL A 68 -5.32 1.98 5.77
CA VAL A 68 -6.06 1.54 6.96
C VAL A 68 -5.44 0.33 7.68
N GLY A 69 -4.26 -0.15 7.25
CA GLY A 69 -3.47 -1.16 7.96
C GLY A 69 -3.79 -2.62 7.63
N GLY A 70 -4.56 -2.91 6.57
CA GLY A 70 -4.93 -4.29 6.21
C GLY A 70 -3.74 -5.22 6.01
N PRO A 71 -2.74 -4.89 5.18
CA PRO A 71 -1.54 -5.69 5.00
C PRO A 71 -0.77 -5.93 6.29
N ALA A 72 -0.57 -4.89 7.10
CA ALA A 72 0.12 -4.99 8.39
C ALA A 72 -0.65 -5.89 9.37
N GLY A 73 -1.99 -5.77 9.43
CA GLY A 73 -2.86 -6.63 10.24
C GLY A 73 -2.77 -8.09 9.81
N TRP A 74 -2.82 -8.36 8.50
CA TRP A 74 -2.61 -9.68 7.93
C TRP A 74 -1.24 -10.25 8.33
N LEU A 75 -0.18 -9.46 8.15
CA LEU A 75 1.19 -9.90 8.44
C LEU A 75 1.39 -10.21 9.92
N ALA A 76 0.82 -9.42 10.83
CA ALA A 76 0.85 -9.69 12.27
C ALA A 76 0.18 -11.02 12.60
N ALA A 77 -1.00 -11.27 12.05
CA ALA A 77 -1.78 -12.50 12.30
C ALA A 77 -1.11 -13.74 11.72
N GLU A 78 -0.62 -13.66 10.47
CA GLU A 78 -0.09 -14.82 9.75
C GLU A 78 1.36 -15.16 10.09
N ARG A 79 2.17 -14.17 10.50
CA ARG A 79 3.63 -14.34 10.71
C ARG A 79 4.09 -14.01 12.13
N GLY A 80 3.21 -13.49 12.99
CA GLY A 80 3.57 -13.14 14.36
C GLY A 80 4.61 -12.03 14.49
N VAL A 81 4.75 -11.19 13.48
CA VAL A 81 5.64 -10.02 13.47
C VAL A 81 5.03 -8.87 14.27
N ARG A 82 5.80 -7.81 14.49
CA ARG A 82 5.37 -6.57 15.15
C ARG A 82 5.38 -5.41 14.15
N PRO A 83 4.27 -5.21 13.40
CA PRO A 83 4.19 -4.13 12.43
C PRO A 83 4.11 -2.76 13.12
N VAL A 84 4.64 -1.76 12.42
CA VAL A 84 4.43 -0.34 12.70
C VAL A 84 4.00 0.31 11.39
N CYS A 85 2.88 1.02 11.41
CA CYS A 85 2.34 1.71 10.25
C CYS A 85 2.82 3.16 10.19
N ALA A 86 3.25 3.62 9.02
CA ALA A 86 3.47 5.03 8.71
C ALA A 86 2.57 5.42 7.55
N GLU A 87 1.74 6.46 7.73
CA GLU A 87 0.71 6.83 6.77
C GLU A 87 0.46 8.34 6.86
N PRO A 88 0.46 9.11 5.76
CA PRO A 88 0.28 10.55 5.82
C PRO A 88 -1.13 10.99 6.26
N MET A 89 -2.15 10.19 6.02
CA MET A 89 -3.53 10.58 6.30
C MET A 89 -3.97 10.18 7.71
N ALA A 90 -4.24 11.18 8.56
CA ALA A 90 -4.66 10.95 9.94
C ALA A 90 -5.90 10.04 10.09
N PRO A 91 -6.94 10.12 9.24
CA PRO A 91 -8.06 9.17 9.29
C PRO A 91 -7.64 7.72 9.05
N ALA A 92 -6.71 7.47 8.12
CA ALA A 92 -6.19 6.12 7.86
C ALA A 92 -5.34 5.59 9.03
N VAL A 93 -4.52 6.45 9.65
CA VAL A 93 -3.80 6.13 10.90
C VAL A 93 -4.79 5.77 12.02
N HIS A 94 -5.89 6.52 12.16
CA HIS A 94 -6.94 6.21 13.12
C HIS A 94 -7.56 4.84 12.84
N ALA A 95 -7.96 4.60 11.61
CA ALA A 95 -8.54 3.34 11.17
C ALA A 95 -7.62 2.13 11.44
N SER A 96 -6.31 2.24 11.16
CA SER A 96 -5.37 1.15 11.41
C SER A 96 -5.24 0.80 12.90
N ARG A 97 -5.33 1.81 13.77
CA ARG A 97 -5.34 1.62 15.23
C ARG A 97 -6.64 0.98 15.70
N THR A 98 -7.78 1.44 15.19
CA THR A 98 -9.11 0.95 15.58
C THR A 98 -9.35 -0.47 15.11
N LEU A 99 -9.06 -0.75 13.82
CA LEU A 99 -9.39 -2.03 13.19
C LEU A 99 -8.42 -3.15 13.56
N PHE A 100 -7.14 -2.82 13.78
CA PHE A 100 -6.09 -3.83 13.95
C PHE A 100 -5.29 -3.69 15.25
N GLY A 101 -5.49 -2.62 16.04
CA GLY A 101 -4.70 -2.36 17.25
C GLY A 101 -3.23 -2.07 16.98
N LEU A 102 -2.87 -1.66 15.76
CA LEU A 102 -1.48 -1.50 15.33
C LEU A 102 -0.88 -0.17 15.80
N PRO A 103 0.40 -0.13 16.20
CA PRO A 103 1.14 1.11 16.31
C PRO A 103 1.19 1.80 14.94
N ALA A 104 0.71 3.05 14.87
CA ALA A 104 0.67 3.82 13.64
C ALA A 104 1.03 5.28 13.89
N VAL A 105 1.71 5.92 12.95
CA VAL A 105 2.09 7.34 13.02
C VAL A 105 1.69 8.07 11.74
N VAL A 106 1.35 9.34 11.88
CA VAL A 106 1.16 10.23 10.72
C VAL A 106 2.52 10.64 10.21
N ALA A 107 2.90 10.16 9.03
CA ALA A 107 4.19 10.47 8.41
C ALA A 107 4.16 10.25 6.90
N LEU A 108 4.90 11.07 6.18
CA LEU A 108 5.23 10.86 4.77
C LEU A 108 6.32 9.79 4.65
N SER A 109 6.23 8.94 3.64
CA SER A 109 7.23 7.88 3.40
C SER A 109 8.63 8.42 3.07
N GLN A 110 8.74 9.65 2.61
CA GLN A 110 10.01 10.35 2.35
C GLN A 110 10.56 11.10 3.58
N ALA A 111 9.87 11.06 4.74
CA ALA A 111 10.30 11.74 5.98
C ALA A 111 9.80 10.93 7.20
N LEU A 112 10.34 9.73 7.39
CA LEU A 112 9.92 8.80 8.43
C LEU A 112 10.46 9.21 9.82
N PRO A 113 9.61 9.31 10.86
CA PRO A 113 10.02 9.75 12.20
C PRO A 113 10.64 8.61 13.04
N PHE A 114 11.47 7.79 12.41
CA PHE A 114 12.14 6.67 13.06
C PHE A 114 13.65 6.83 12.98
N ALA A 115 14.35 6.31 13.98
CA ALA A 115 15.81 6.27 13.96
C ALA A 115 16.35 5.31 12.88
N ASP A 116 17.59 5.50 12.48
CA ASP A 116 18.28 4.60 11.57
C ASP A 116 18.29 3.18 12.15
N GLY A 117 18.13 2.17 11.28
CA GLY A 117 18.19 0.77 11.70
C GLY A 117 17.12 0.38 12.72
N SER A 118 15.90 0.89 12.59
CA SER A 118 14.80 0.60 13.52
C SER A 118 14.00 -0.65 13.18
N PHE A 119 14.11 -1.19 11.96
CA PHE A 119 13.26 -2.25 11.44
C PHE A 119 14.06 -3.38 10.80
N ASP A 120 13.64 -4.62 11.06
CA ASP A 120 14.20 -5.84 10.46
C ASP A 120 13.76 -6.01 9.00
N ALA A 121 12.56 -5.53 8.69
CA ALA A 121 12.02 -5.47 7.33
C ALA A 121 11.11 -4.26 7.15
N ALA A 122 10.92 -3.86 5.92
CA ALA A 122 9.91 -2.89 5.53
C ALA A 122 9.21 -3.35 4.25
N TRP A 123 7.96 -2.96 4.09
CA TRP A 123 7.31 -3.00 2.80
C TRP A 123 6.61 -1.68 2.49
N CYS A 124 6.33 -1.49 1.20
CA CYS A 124 5.69 -0.29 0.67
C CYS A 124 4.83 -0.73 -0.52
N LEU A 125 3.52 -0.80 -0.32
CA LEU A 125 2.60 -1.50 -1.20
C LEU A 125 1.68 -0.52 -1.91
N GLY A 126 1.88 -0.34 -3.23
CA GLY A 126 1.08 0.57 -4.05
C GLY A 126 1.39 2.06 -3.87
N VAL A 127 2.41 2.42 -3.11
CA VAL A 127 2.71 3.81 -2.73
C VAL A 127 3.70 4.49 -3.70
N LEU A 128 4.64 3.75 -4.29
CA LEU A 128 5.70 4.36 -5.11
C LEU A 128 5.15 5.12 -6.33
N CYS A 129 3.94 4.81 -6.77
CA CYS A 129 3.27 5.51 -7.85
C CYS A 129 2.49 6.77 -7.41
N THR A 130 2.37 7.04 -6.10
CA THR A 130 1.61 8.19 -5.57
C THR A 130 2.49 9.39 -5.22
N THR A 131 3.79 9.31 -5.46
CA THR A 131 4.74 10.40 -5.19
C THR A 131 5.70 10.61 -6.34
N GLU A 132 6.11 11.87 -6.57
CA GLU A 132 7.21 12.20 -7.46
C GLU A 132 8.57 11.97 -6.77
N GLU A 133 8.61 12.02 -5.44
CA GLU A 133 9.83 11.91 -4.62
C GLU A 133 10.23 10.44 -4.34
N LYS A 134 10.07 9.57 -5.34
CA LYS A 134 10.34 8.11 -5.23
C LYS A 134 11.74 7.81 -4.68
N GLY A 135 12.74 8.60 -5.07
CA GLY A 135 14.11 8.44 -4.59
C GLY A 135 14.26 8.74 -3.10
N ALA A 136 13.62 9.80 -2.60
CA ALA A 136 13.63 10.16 -1.18
C ALA A 136 12.90 9.10 -0.34
N LEU A 137 11.76 8.60 -0.83
CA LEU A 137 11.02 7.50 -0.20
C LEU A 137 11.91 6.26 -0.03
N LEU A 138 12.57 5.82 -1.09
CA LEU A 138 13.44 4.65 -1.03
C LEU A 138 14.68 4.86 -0.15
N ALA A 139 15.22 6.08 -0.11
CA ALA A 139 16.33 6.44 0.78
C ALA A 139 15.92 6.36 2.27
N GLU A 140 14.71 6.83 2.61
CA GLU A 140 14.17 6.71 3.97
C GLU A 140 13.92 5.25 4.36
N LEU A 141 13.34 4.44 3.46
CA LEU A 141 13.20 3.00 3.70
C LEU A 141 14.56 2.32 3.93
N ARG A 142 15.60 2.74 3.17
CA ARG A 142 16.96 2.23 3.38
C ARG A 142 17.53 2.64 4.73
N ARG A 143 17.33 3.89 5.13
CA ARG A 143 17.84 4.45 6.39
C ARG A 143 17.26 3.72 7.62
N VAL A 144 15.95 3.46 7.61
CA VAL A 144 15.28 2.86 8.77
C VAL A 144 15.46 1.35 8.89
N LEU A 145 15.98 0.67 7.85
CA LEU A 145 16.29 -0.75 7.89
C LEU A 145 17.63 -1.01 8.57
N VAL A 146 17.68 -2.05 9.40
CA VAL A 146 18.94 -2.57 9.97
C VAL A 146 19.88 -3.07 8.87
N ASP A 147 21.16 -3.25 9.20
CA ASP A 147 22.07 -3.97 8.32
C ASP A 147 21.55 -5.40 8.09
N GLY A 148 21.46 -5.81 6.81
CA GLY A 148 20.83 -7.08 6.44
C GLY A 148 19.30 -7.08 6.50
N GLY A 149 18.67 -5.94 6.75
CA GLY A 149 17.24 -5.75 6.66
C GLY A 149 16.70 -6.04 5.25
N ARG A 150 15.38 -6.11 5.09
CA ARG A 150 14.76 -6.56 3.84
C ARG A 150 13.62 -5.62 3.44
N LEU A 151 13.56 -5.30 2.15
CA LEU A 151 12.54 -4.44 1.56
C LEU A 151 11.62 -5.23 0.64
N GLY A 152 10.31 -5.10 0.83
CA GLY A 152 9.27 -5.60 -0.08
C GLY A 152 8.50 -4.45 -0.73
N LEU A 153 8.27 -4.54 -2.02
CA LEU A 153 7.49 -3.57 -2.77
C LEU A 153 6.39 -4.26 -3.58
N LEU A 154 5.22 -3.66 -3.61
CA LEU A 154 4.27 -3.80 -4.71
C LEU A 154 4.30 -2.49 -5.49
N VAL A 155 4.62 -2.54 -6.78
CA VAL A 155 4.69 -1.37 -7.65
C VAL A 155 3.85 -1.60 -8.89
N PHE A 156 3.02 -0.62 -9.23
CA PHE A 156 2.31 -0.60 -10.51
C PHE A 156 3.23 0.00 -11.57
N ILE A 157 3.60 -0.80 -12.55
CA ILE A 157 4.60 -0.49 -13.59
C ILE A 157 3.91 -0.14 -14.90
N ALA A 158 4.37 0.95 -15.52
CA ALA A 158 4.03 1.34 -16.88
C ALA A 158 5.30 1.48 -17.72
N ASP A 159 5.61 0.47 -18.55
CA ASP A 159 6.79 0.52 -19.42
C ASP A 159 6.51 1.28 -20.74
N GLU A 160 5.24 1.47 -21.08
CA GLU A 160 4.78 2.23 -22.24
C GLU A 160 3.91 3.42 -21.81
N PRO A 161 3.75 4.45 -22.63
CA PRO A 161 2.84 5.57 -22.35
C PRO A 161 1.42 5.08 -22.12
N LEU A 162 0.83 5.52 -21.00
CA LEU A 162 -0.52 5.12 -20.62
C LEU A 162 -1.59 5.90 -21.40
N PRO A 163 -2.68 5.25 -21.83
CA PRO A 163 -3.78 5.92 -22.50
C PRO A 163 -4.59 6.79 -21.51
N PRO A 164 -4.98 8.02 -21.90
CA PRO A 164 -5.83 8.86 -21.06
C PRO A 164 -7.29 8.32 -21.01
N PRO A 165 -8.10 8.72 -19.99
CA PRO A 165 -7.68 9.54 -18.87
C PRO A 165 -6.86 8.77 -17.81
N LEU A 166 -5.83 9.42 -17.29
CA LEU A 166 -4.99 8.85 -16.23
C LEU A 166 -5.63 9.07 -14.87
N PRO A 167 -5.35 8.19 -13.88
CA PRO A 167 -5.68 8.45 -12.49
C PRO A 167 -4.93 9.70 -12.00
N GLU A 168 -5.65 10.59 -11.32
CA GLU A 168 -5.07 11.82 -10.79
C GLU A 168 -4.12 11.50 -9.62
N GLY A 169 -3.07 12.32 -9.44
CA GLY A 169 -2.11 12.13 -8.37
C GLY A 169 -1.22 10.90 -8.49
N ASN A 170 -1.21 10.20 -9.63
CA ASN A 170 -0.36 9.04 -9.85
C ASN A 170 0.75 9.33 -10.85
N SER A 171 1.94 8.77 -10.58
CA SER A 171 3.12 8.81 -11.42
C SER A 171 3.71 7.40 -11.48
N PHE A 172 3.24 6.61 -12.44
CA PHE A 172 3.62 5.21 -12.59
C PHE A 172 5.04 5.08 -13.17
N PRO A 173 5.98 4.46 -12.44
CA PRO A 173 7.33 4.28 -12.93
C PRO A 173 7.42 3.14 -13.96
N SER A 174 8.43 3.20 -14.83
CA SER A 174 8.81 2.05 -15.64
C SER A 174 9.64 1.03 -14.84
N SER A 175 9.75 -0.20 -15.35
CA SER A 175 10.63 -1.23 -14.77
C SER A 175 12.07 -0.74 -14.63
N ALA A 176 12.60 -0.11 -15.67
CA ALA A 176 13.98 0.42 -15.68
C ALA A 176 14.17 1.56 -14.67
N GLU A 177 13.15 2.39 -14.49
CA GLU A 177 13.19 3.45 -13.48
C GLU A 177 13.22 2.88 -12.06
N VAL A 178 12.39 1.89 -11.73
CA VAL A 178 12.38 1.26 -10.41
C VAL A 178 13.72 0.60 -10.11
N GLU A 179 14.30 -0.13 -11.05
CA GLU A 179 15.61 -0.76 -10.88
C GLU A 179 16.71 0.27 -10.64
N ARG A 180 16.72 1.37 -11.40
CA ARG A 180 17.64 2.48 -11.21
C ARG A 180 17.49 3.14 -9.86
N LEU A 181 16.26 3.42 -9.44
CA LEU A 181 15.96 4.06 -8.15
C LEU A 181 16.38 3.19 -6.97
N LEU A 182 16.08 1.89 -7.00
CA LEU A 182 16.52 0.94 -5.97
C LEU A 182 18.05 0.89 -5.87
N LYS A 183 18.74 0.81 -7.02
CA LYS A 183 20.21 0.82 -7.04
C LYS A 183 20.79 2.12 -6.44
N VAL A 184 20.25 3.27 -6.80
CA VAL A 184 20.69 4.58 -6.28
C VAL A 184 20.44 4.69 -4.77
N ALA A 185 19.32 4.14 -4.28
CA ALA A 185 19.00 4.10 -2.86
C ALA A 185 19.82 3.06 -2.07
N GLY A 186 20.74 2.32 -2.70
CA GLY A 186 21.58 1.33 -2.03
C GLY A 186 20.86 0.00 -1.78
N PHE A 187 19.99 -0.41 -2.70
CA PHE A 187 19.34 -1.72 -2.67
C PHE A 187 19.78 -2.61 -3.84
N ARG A 188 19.86 -3.90 -3.57
CA ARG A 188 20.01 -4.95 -4.56
C ARG A 188 18.75 -5.80 -4.58
N ILE A 189 18.10 -5.93 -5.73
CA ILE A 189 16.94 -6.79 -5.94
C ILE A 189 17.34 -8.25 -5.75
N THR A 190 16.54 -8.99 -4.98
CA THR A 190 16.73 -10.41 -4.67
C THR A 190 15.66 -11.30 -5.28
N GLY A 191 14.49 -10.74 -5.60
CA GLY A 191 13.41 -11.46 -6.26
C GLY A 191 12.40 -10.52 -6.88
N THR A 192 11.74 -10.98 -7.93
CA THR A 192 10.63 -10.29 -8.57
C THR A 192 9.56 -11.29 -9.00
N ALA A 193 8.30 -10.88 -8.94
CA ALA A 193 7.17 -11.61 -9.50
C ALA A 193 6.11 -10.63 -10.04
N GLU A 194 5.25 -11.09 -10.90
CA GLU A 194 4.00 -10.38 -11.21
C GLU A 194 2.95 -10.74 -10.17
N ALA A 195 2.23 -9.75 -9.65
CA ALA A 195 1.17 -10.02 -8.67
C ALA A 195 -0.11 -10.43 -9.38
N ASP A 196 -0.65 -11.59 -9.02
CA ASP A 196 -2.04 -11.90 -9.32
C ASP A 196 -2.94 -11.23 -8.27
N LEU A 197 -3.63 -10.16 -8.68
CA LEU A 197 -4.51 -9.39 -7.78
C LEU A 197 -5.80 -10.15 -7.43
N ALA A 198 -6.09 -11.26 -8.11
CA ALA A 198 -7.24 -12.12 -7.84
C ALA A 198 -6.89 -13.33 -6.94
N ASP A 199 -5.61 -13.56 -6.63
CA ASP A 199 -5.16 -14.66 -5.76
C ASP A 199 -5.52 -14.38 -4.29
N ASN A 200 -6.78 -14.63 -3.96
CA ASN A 200 -7.36 -14.40 -2.64
C ASN A 200 -8.11 -15.64 -2.15
N PRO A 201 -8.19 -15.89 -0.83
CA PRO A 201 -8.96 -16.98 -0.27
C PRO A 201 -10.46 -16.80 -0.53
N PRO A 202 -11.23 -17.89 -0.47
CA PRO A 202 -12.69 -17.86 -0.66
C PRO A 202 -13.36 -16.82 0.25
N GLY A 203 -14.28 -16.03 -0.31
CA GLY A 203 -15.04 -15.02 0.40
C GLY A 203 -14.27 -13.71 0.67
N TRP A 204 -12.99 -13.60 0.29
CA TRP A 204 -12.22 -12.35 0.44
C TRP A 204 -12.85 -11.21 -0.35
N GLN A 205 -13.05 -11.41 -1.64
CA GLN A 205 -13.64 -10.38 -2.50
C GLN A 205 -15.06 -10.03 -2.05
N GLN A 206 -15.86 -11.03 -1.66
CA GLN A 206 -17.22 -10.81 -1.16
C GLN A 206 -17.22 -9.92 0.10
N ARG A 207 -16.26 -10.11 1.01
CA ARG A 207 -16.13 -9.27 2.21
C ARG A 207 -15.68 -7.85 1.86
N ALA A 208 -14.73 -7.69 0.94
CA ALA A 208 -14.32 -6.38 0.44
C ALA A 208 -15.50 -5.64 -0.23
N ASP A 209 -16.24 -6.32 -1.10
CA ASP A 209 -17.42 -5.77 -1.79
C ASP A 209 -18.54 -5.38 -0.81
N ALA A 210 -18.72 -6.13 0.27
CA ALA A 210 -19.71 -5.81 1.32
C ALA A 210 -19.36 -4.46 2.00
N VAL A 211 -18.07 -4.21 2.26
CA VAL A 211 -17.62 -2.91 2.80
C VAL A 211 -17.88 -1.79 1.79
N ASP A 212 -17.58 -2.00 0.51
CA ASP A 212 -17.90 -1.01 -0.54
C ASP A 212 -19.39 -0.71 -0.65
N ALA A 213 -20.22 -1.75 -0.56
CA ALA A 213 -21.66 -1.58 -0.58
C ALA A 213 -22.16 -0.79 0.64
N GLU A 214 -21.59 -1.03 1.82
CA GLU A 214 -21.95 -0.31 3.05
C GLU A 214 -21.47 1.15 3.01
N VAL A 215 -20.24 1.41 2.52
CA VAL A 215 -19.75 2.79 2.28
C VAL A 215 -20.67 3.52 1.30
N ARG A 216 -21.00 2.88 0.18
CA ARG A 216 -21.92 3.46 -0.82
C ARG A 216 -23.31 3.74 -0.22
N ARG A 217 -23.82 2.85 0.61
CA ARG A 217 -25.13 3.05 1.26
C ARG A 217 -25.15 4.26 2.17
N ARG A 218 -24.03 4.56 2.85
CA ARG A 218 -23.92 5.69 3.81
C ARG A 218 -23.52 7.00 3.12
N HIS A 219 -22.61 6.92 2.17
CA HIS A 219 -21.90 8.08 1.61
C HIS A 219 -21.98 8.17 0.09
N GLY A 220 -22.88 7.39 -0.56
CA GLY A 220 -23.01 7.34 -2.02
C GLY A 220 -23.39 8.65 -2.67
N ASP A 221 -24.02 9.55 -1.94
CA ASP A 221 -24.40 10.90 -2.39
C ASP A 221 -23.26 11.94 -2.21
N ASP A 222 -22.18 11.59 -1.54
CA ASP A 222 -21.03 12.47 -1.34
C ASP A 222 -20.21 12.54 -2.66
N PRO A 223 -19.87 13.74 -3.14
CA PRO A 223 -19.05 13.92 -4.35
C PRO A 223 -17.70 13.19 -4.28
N GLN A 224 -17.09 13.06 -3.12
CA GLN A 224 -15.82 12.34 -2.93
C GLN A 224 -15.97 10.85 -3.20
N TRP A 225 -17.14 10.25 -2.92
CA TRP A 225 -17.41 8.86 -3.30
C TRP A 225 -17.38 8.67 -4.82
N ALA A 226 -18.04 9.54 -5.56
CA ALA A 226 -18.04 9.47 -7.03
C ALA A 226 -16.63 9.63 -7.60
N GLN A 227 -15.83 10.56 -7.04
CA GLN A 227 -14.45 10.78 -7.42
C GLN A 227 -13.59 9.53 -7.16
N ALA A 228 -13.66 8.95 -5.95
CA ALA A 228 -12.93 7.75 -5.58
C ALA A 228 -13.28 6.57 -6.51
N GLN A 229 -14.56 6.39 -6.84
CA GLN A 229 -14.99 5.36 -7.77
C GLN A 229 -14.44 5.59 -9.19
N GLU A 230 -14.41 6.82 -9.67
CA GLU A 230 -13.85 7.13 -10.98
C GLU A 230 -12.34 6.85 -11.02
N GLN A 231 -11.56 7.24 -10.00
CA GLN A 231 -10.14 6.95 -9.90
C GLN A 231 -9.88 5.44 -9.88
N SER A 232 -10.63 4.71 -9.06
CA SER A 232 -10.54 3.24 -8.99
C SER A 232 -10.83 2.58 -10.36
N GLN A 233 -11.86 3.06 -11.08
CA GLN A 233 -12.18 2.56 -12.42
C GLN A 233 -11.09 2.88 -13.45
N ARG A 234 -10.42 4.05 -13.35
CA ARG A 234 -9.30 4.41 -14.24
C ARG A 234 -8.14 3.44 -14.05
N VAL A 235 -7.75 3.16 -12.79
CA VAL A 235 -6.71 2.16 -12.47
C VAL A 235 -7.13 0.77 -12.95
N GLY A 236 -8.38 0.36 -12.67
CA GLY A 236 -8.92 -0.94 -13.08
C GLY A 236 -8.88 -1.17 -14.60
N ARG A 237 -9.19 -0.13 -15.42
CA ARG A 237 -9.06 -0.22 -16.88
C ARG A 237 -7.62 -0.40 -17.34
N LEU A 238 -6.67 0.30 -16.73
CA LEU A 238 -5.24 0.17 -17.07
C LEU A 238 -4.68 -1.21 -16.72
N LEU A 239 -5.10 -1.76 -15.57
CA LEU A 239 -4.77 -3.13 -15.17
C LEU A 239 -5.42 -4.16 -16.10
N GLY A 240 -6.71 -4.02 -16.37
CA GLY A 240 -7.44 -4.94 -17.24
C GLY A 240 -6.96 -4.99 -18.69
N SER A 241 -6.39 -3.88 -19.20
CA SER A 241 -5.77 -3.81 -20.53
C SER A 241 -4.32 -4.32 -20.55
N GLY A 242 -3.70 -4.57 -19.38
CA GLY A 242 -2.28 -4.90 -19.26
C GLY A 242 -1.34 -3.70 -19.47
N SER A 243 -1.88 -2.48 -19.64
CA SER A 243 -1.07 -1.26 -19.75
C SER A 243 -0.36 -0.92 -18.45
N LEU A 244 -0.95 -1.30 -17.33
CA LEU A 244 -0.39 -1.20 -15.98
C LEU A 244 -0.21 -2.61 -15.40
N ARG A 245 0.99 -2.91 -14.92
CA ARG A 245 1.31 -4.25 -14.40
C ARG A 245 1.72 -4.20 -12.94
N PRO A 246 1.07 -4.96 -12.04
CA PRO A 246 1.45 -5.03 -10.64
C PRO A 246 2.70 -5.93 -10.48
N ARG A 247 3.80 -5.37 -9.99
CA ARG A 247 5.06 -6.06 -9.80
C ARG A 247 5.40 -6.16 -8.31
N LEU A 248 5.72 -7.38 -7.87
CA LEU A 248 6.31 -7.64 -6.57
C LEU A 248 7.83 -7.62 -6.68
N ILE A 249 8.49 -6.97 -5.72
CA ILE A 249 9.94 -6.86 -5.68
C ILE A 249 10.40 -7.09 -4.25
N SER A 250 11.39 -7.97 -4.06
CA SER A 250 12.15 -8.07 -2.82
C SER A 250 13.57 -7.55 -3.04
N ALA A 251 14.11 -6.83 -2.07
CA ALA A 251 15.45 -6.25 -2.14
C ALA A 251 16.13 -6.23 -0.78
N VAL A 252 17.45 -6.15 -0.77
CA VAL A 252 18.28 -6.02 0.42
C VAL A 252 19.21 -4.84 0.29
N PRO A 253 19.57 -4.17 1.41
CA PRO A 253 20.64 -3.19 1.45
C PRO A 253 21.96 -3.72 0.90
N THR A 254 22.73 -2.84 0.20
CA THR A 254 24.08 -3.14 -0.32
C THR A 254 25.14 -2.49 0.52
#